data_e44ce34ed423b8e0611521669df9787a
#
_entry.id   e44ce34ed423b8e0611521669df9787a
#
_cell.length_a   1.000
_cell.length_b   1.000
_cell.length_c   1.000
_cell.angle_alpha   90.00
_cell.angle_beta   90.00
_cell.angle_gamma   90.00
#
_symmetry.space_group_name_H-M   'P 1'
#
loop_
_entity.id
_entity.type
_entity.pdbx_description
1 polymer ?
#
loop_
_entity_poly.entity_id
_entity_poly.type
_entity_poly.pdbx_seq_one_letter_code
_entity_poly.pdbx_strand_id
1 'polypeptide(L)'
;LKEDFVAIKERVSTVQKTQEQMDKLANQVIDFKNLFNNKTERGKLGEEYLEDLVSDTMSKQHYKFQHTFKNGSRVDCLLTLGSFDLSIPIDSKFSWENYKKMLETNDETQKKQYAKEFTQDITNHITKVSQYINEGETAPVAYMFIGSEGVFKAIIKSEKDFVKEARKKNVIMASPDTLFSHLRNYKLIMQNREMSRLAKFLQQEVGALGEDVKRLTERFSSIGSKQEKITEEFRQLNISVNKVINRSEK
;
A
#
# COMPACT_ATOMS: atom_id res chain seq x y z
N LEU A 1 -60.81 -13.97 -21.81
CA LEU A 1 -60.94 -14.70 -20.53
C LEU A 1 -59.78 -15.69 -20.24
N LYS A 2 -59.38 -16.56 -21.22
CA LYS A 2 -58.21 -17.47 -21.02
C LYS A 2 -56.88 -16.74 -21.05
N GLU A 3 -56.68 -15.76 -21.92
CA GLU A 3 -55.48 -14.94 -22.02
C GLU A 3 -55.32 -14.04 -20.82
N ASP A 4 -56.41 -13.46 -20.33
CA ASP A 4 -56.42 -12.64 -19.09
C ASP A 4 -56.00 -13.43 -17.85
N PHE A 5 -56.41 -14.73 -17.80
CA PHE A 5 -56.08 -15.62 -16.68
C PHE A 5 -54.58 -16.00 -16.68
N VAL A 6 -53.99 -16.20 -17.87
CA VAL A 6 -52.56 -16.46 -18.01
C VAL A 6 -51.74 -15.23 -17.59
N ALA A 7 -52.13 -14.03 -18.07
CA ALA A 7 -51.46 -12.78 -17.70
C ALA A 7 -51.54 -12.48 -16.19
N ILE A 8 -52.68 -12.79 -15.55
CA ILE A 8 -52.82 -12.65 -14.08
C ILE A 8 -51.89 -13.64 -13.37
N LYS A 9 -51.82 -14.90 -13.82
CA LYS A 9 -50.96 -15.92 -13.21
C LYS A 9 -49.46 -15.56 -13.31
N GLU A 10 -49.02 -15.01 -14.43
CA GLU A 10 -47.65 -14.51 -14.60
C GLU A 10 -47.35 -13.33 -13.69
N ARG A 11 -48.27 -12.37 -13.56
CA ARG A 11 -48.12 -11.23 -12.64
C ARG A 11 -48.04 -11.68 -11.19
N VAL A 12 -48.90 -12.63 -10.77
CA VAL A 12 -48.89 -13.21 -9.41
C VAL A 12 -47.53 -13.91 -9.17
N SER A 13 -47.02 -14.70 -10.12
CA SER A 13 -45.73 -15.35 -10.00
C SER A 13 -44.57 -14.32 -9.89
N THR A 14 -44.66 -13.21 -10.63
CA THR A 14 -43.63 -12.13 -10.56
C THR A 14 -43.73 -11.44 -9.21
N VAL A 15 -44.92 -11.15 -8.70
CA VAL A 15 -45.12 -10.55 -7.35
C VAL A 15 -44.56 -11.47 -6.26
N GLN A 16 -44.83 -12.79 -6.35
CA GLN A 16 -44.29 -13.76 -5.39
C GLN A 16 -42.75 -13.79 -5.40
N LYS A 17 -42.11 -13.81 -6.58
CA LYS A 17 -40.65 -13.75 -6.68
C LYS A 17 -40.06 -12.45 -6.13
N THR A 18 -40.76 -11.34 -6.37
CA THR A 18 -40.32 -10.03 -5.83
C THR A 18 -40.47 -10.01 -4.31
N GLN A 19 -41.56 -10.61 -3.75
CA GLN A 19 -41.75 -10.75 -2.30
C GLN A 19 -40.63 -11.60 -1.67
N GLU A 20 -40.29 -12.75 -2.26
CA GLU A 20 -39.18 -13.60 -1.78
C GLU A 20 -37.84 -12.89 -1.83
N GLN A 21 -37.60 -12.08 -2.84
CA GLN A 21 -36.39 -11.26 -2.91
C GLN A 21 -36.35 -10.16 -1.85
N MET A 22 -37.50 -9.51 -1.59
CA MET A 22 -37.62 -8.52 -0.52
C MET A 22 -37.43 -9.14 0.86
N ASP A 23 -37.98 -10.33 1.11
CA ASP A 23 -37.80 -11.06 2.37
C ASP A 23 -36.33 -11.47 2.58
N LYS A 24 -35.63 -11.94 1.51
CA LYS A 24 -34.22 -12.21 1.58
C LYS A 24 -33.39 -10.94 1.88
N LEU A 25 -33.71 -9.83 1.23
CA LEU A 25 -33.05 -8.55 1.47
C LEU A 25 -33.31 -8.05 2.90
N ALA A 26 -34.57 -8.17 3.39
CA ALA A 26 -34.92 -7.81 4.75
C ALA A 26 -34.15 -8.64 5.79
N ASN A 27 -34.03 -9.97 5.58
CA ASN A 27 -33.23 -10.84 6.43
C ASN A 27 -31.73 -10.47 6.38
N GLN A 28 -31.17 -10.20 5.20
CA GLN A 28 -29.79 -9.72 5.07
C GLN A 28 -29.57 -8.39 5.82
N VAL A 29 -30.52 -7.47 5.77
CA VAL A 29 -30.47 -6.20 6.54
C VAL A 29 -30.54 -6.45 8.04
N ILE A 30 -31.35 -7.43 8.48
CA ILE A 30 -31.45 -7.82 9.90
C ILE A 30 -30.14 -8.46 10.36
N ASP A 31 -29.55 -9.37 9.57
CA ASP A 31 -28.29 -10.02 9.87
C ASP A 31 -27.17 -9.00 9.91
N PHE A 32 -27.13 -8.08 8.93
CA PHE A 32 -26.21 -6.95 8.92
C PHE A 32 -26.38 -6.06 10.17
N LYS A 33 -27.62 -5.73 10.54
CA LYS A 33 -27.91 -4.97 11.78
C LYS A 33 -27.44 -5.71 13.03
N ASN A 34 -27.59 -7.05 13.09
CA ASN A 34 -27.15 -7.88 14.21
C ASN A 34 -25.63 -7.96 14.31
N LEU A 35 -24.91 -8.05 13.19
CA LEU A 35 -23.45 -7.95 13.14
C LEU A 35 -22.96 -6.62 13.72
N PHE A 36 -23.64 -5.52 13.43
CA PHE A 36 -23.32 -4.21 14.02
C PHE A 36 -23.70 -4.06 15.49
N ASN A 37 -24.52 -4.93 16.05
CA ASN A 37 -24.91 -4.90 17.47
C ASN A 37 -23.91 -5.63 18.37
N ASN A 38 -23.10 -6.54 17.85
CA ASN A 38 -22.09 -7.27 18.61
C ASN A 38 -20.74 -6.53 18.58
N LYS A 39 -20.25 -6.09 19.74
CA LYS A 39 -18.99 -5.31 19.88
C LYS A 39 -17.77 -6.06 19.33
N THR A 40 -17.72 -7.37 19.54
CA THR A 40 -16.60 -8.22 19.10
C THR A 40 -16.60 -8.39 17.57
N GLU A 41 -17.77 -8.62 16.98
CA GLU A 41 -17.93 -8.78 15.54
C GLU A 41 -17.65 -7.48 14.80
N ARG A 42 -18.05 -6.34 15.35
CA ARG A 42 -17.71 -5.01 14.79
C ARG A 42 -16.21 -4.73 14.78
N GLY A 43 -15.53 -5.11 15.87
CA GLY A 43 -14.05 -5.00 15.92
C GLY A 43 -13.41 -5.78 14.78
N LYS A 44 -13.83 -7.05 14.62
CA LYS A 44 -13.37 -7.92 13.53
C LYS A 44 -13.68 -7.35 12.15
N LEU A 45 -14.90 -6.87 11.90
CA LEU A 45 -15.27 -6.26 10.63
C LEU A 45 -14.39 -5.03 10.29
N GLY A 46 -14.05 -4.21 11.29
CA GLY A 46 -13.15 -3.08 11.09
C GLY A 46 -11.73 -3.51 10.77
N GLU A 47 -11.25 -4.57 11.44
CA GLU A 47 -9.95 -5.17 11.18
C GLU A 47 -9.92 -5.86 9.80
N GLU A 48 -10.92 -6.67 9.45
CA GLU A 48 -11.06 -7.32 8.14
C GLU A 48 -11.12 -6.28 7.01
N TYR A 49 -11.87 -5.20 7.20
CA TYR A 49 -11.92 -4.13 6.21
C TYR A 49 -10.57 -3.42 6.03
N LEU A 50 -9.83 -3.20 7.12
CA LEU A 50 -8.47 -2.69 7.04
C LEU A 50 -7.55 -3.66 6.28
N GLU A 51 -7.66 -4.96 6.58
CA GLU A 51 -6.87 -6.01 5.92
C GLU A 51 -7.13 -6.07 4.42
N ASP A 52 -8.41 -6.06 4.01
CA ASP A 52 -8.80 -6.03 2.60
C ASP A 52 -8.25 -4.78 1.89
N LEU A 53 -8.46 -3.60 2.49
CA LEU A 53 -8.01 -2.33 1.91
C LEU A 53 -6.49 -2.28 1.72
N VAL A 54 -5.74 -2.78 2.69
CA VAL A 54 -4.27 -2.81 2.63
C VAL A 54 -3.78 -3.85 1.64
N SER A 55 -4.34 -5.07 1.66
CA SER A 55 -3.90 -6.17 0.78
C SER A 55 -4.25 -5.91 -0.69
N ASP A 56 -5.37 -5.26 -0.98
CA ASP A 56 -5.74 -4.87 -2.34
C ASP A 56 -4.85 -3.74 -2.90
N THR A 57 -4.34 -2.89 -2.02
CA THR A 57 -3.57 -1.71 -2.45
C THR A 57 -2.07 -1.96 -2.46
N MET A 58 -1.53 -2.70 -1.48
CA MET A 58 -0.10 -2.85 -1.23
C MET A 58 0.38 -4.27 -1.53
N SER A 59 1.64 -4.42 -1.94
CA SER A 59 2.26 -5.74 -2.10
C SER A 59 2.58 -6.36 -0.72
N LYS A 60 2.42 -7.69 -0.59
CA LYS A 60 2.54 -8.46 0.65
C LYS A 60 3.84 -8.21 1.45
N GLN A 61 4.92 -7.85 0.77
CA GLN A 61 6.20 -7.53 1.40
C GLN A 61 6.21 -6.20 2.16
N HIS A 62 5.20 -5.34 1.96
CA HIS A 62 5.12 -3.98 2.51
C HIS A 62 4.18 -3.83 3.68
N TYR A 63 3.59 -4.92 4.18
CA TYR A 63 2.74 -4.88 5.37
C TYR A 63 2.82 -6.18 6.19
N LYS A 64 2.48 -6.06 7.46
CA LYS A 64 2.29 -7.18 8.38
C LYS A 64 1.04 -6.93 9.21
N PHE A 65 0.10 -7.88 9.20
CA PHE A 65 -1.06 -7.81 10.08
C PHE A 65 -0.74 -8.35 11.46
N GLN A 66 -1.45 -7.85 12.45
CA GLN A 66 -1.41 -8.29 13.85
C GLN A 66 0.03 -8.31 14.41
N HIS A 67 0.79 -7.24 14.13
CA HIS A 67 2.18 -7.16 14.53
C HIS A 67 2.33 -6.83 16.03
N THR A 68 3.21 -7.56 16.71
CA THR A 68 3.57 -7.33 18.10
C THR A 68 4.95 -6.67 18.16
N PHE A 69 5.04 -5.50 18.79
CA PHE A 69 6.29 -4.77 19.02
C PHE A 69 7.12 -5.38 20.15
N LYS A 70 8.38 -4.99 20.28
CA LYS A 70 9.28 -5.45 21.37
C LYS A 70 8.76 -5.11 22.77
N ASN A 71 8.00 -4.02 22.91
CA ASN A 71 7.36 -3.62 24.16
C ASN A 71 6.10 -4.44 24.50
N GLY A 72 5.74 -5.45 23.69
CA GLY A 72 4.57 -6.30 23.87
C GLY A 72 3.25 -5.71 23.36
N SER A 73 3.23 -4.46 22.91
CA SER A 73 2.01 -3.88 22.30
C SER A 73 1.75 -4.49 20.91
N ARG A 74 0.47 -4.65 20.57
CA ARG A 74 0.04 -5.24 19.28
C ARG A 74 -0.79 -4.26 18.49
N VAL A 75 -0.47 -4.14 17.21
CA VAL A 75 -1.16 -3.28 16.24
C VAL A 75 -1.79 -4.10 15.12
N ASP A 76 -2.92 -3.67 14.57
CA ASP A 76 -3.67 -4.42 13.56
C ASP A 76 -2.90 -4.54 12.25
N CYS A 77 -2.24 -3.47 11.81
CA CYS A 77 -1.40 -3.48 10.62
C CYS A 77 -0.13 -2.63 10.84
N LEU A 78 1.01 -3.17 10.42
CA LEU A 78 2.27 -2.45 10.33
C LEU A 78 2.65 -2.32 8.86
N LEU A 79 2.68 -1.09 8.34
CA LEU A 79 3.05 -0.79 6.97
C LEU A 79 4.56 -0.52 6.90
N THR A 80 5.29 -1.29 6.09
CA THR A 80 6.74 -1.13 5.92
C THR A 80 7.03 -0.34 4.64
N LEU A 81 7.71 0.78 4.76
CA LEU A 81 8.03 1.67 3.65
C LEU A 81 9.39 1.37 2.99
N GLY A 82 9.70 0.09 2.80
CA GLY A 82 10.91 -0.35 2.09
C GLY A 82 12.21 0.12 2.75
N SER A 83 13.04 0.86 2.01
CA SER A 83 14.41 1.22 2.40
C SER A 83 14.57 2.25 3.54
N PHE A 84 13.50 2.59 4.28
CA PHE A 84 13.61 3.54 5.39
C PHE A 84 13.85 2.90 6.76
N ASP A 85 13.83 1.57 6.87
CA ASP A 85 13.82 0.82 8.15
C ASP A 85 12.73 1.29 9.15
N LEU A 86 11.82 2.15 8.68
CA LEU A 86 10.72 2.69 9.47
C LEU A 86 9.40 2.14 8.98
N SER A 87 8.59 1.73 9.91
CA SER A 87 7.26 1.18 9.67
C SER A 87 6.20 2.11 10.24
N ILE A 88 5.03 2.16 9.61
CA ILE A 88 3.90 2.98 10.06
C ILE A 88 2.85 2.06 10.67
N PRO A 89 2.52 2.18 11.96
CA PRO A 89 1.44 1.44 12.58
C PRO A 89 0.07 2.01 12.16
N ILE A 90 -0.85 1.11 11.84
CA ILE A 90 -2.25 1.42 11.51
C ILE A 90 -3.11 0.56 12.43
N ASP A 91 -3.92 1.19 13.25
CA ASP A 91 -4.80 0.52 14.20
C ASP A 91 -6.27 0.88 13.89
N SER A 92 -7.10 -0.15 13.74
CA SER A 92 -8.52 -0.01 13.45
C SER A 92 -9.30 0.31 14.72
N LYS A 93 -10.02 1.41 14.70
CA LYS A 93 -10.88 1.83 15.82
C LYS A 93 -12.28 2.12 15.33
N PHE A 94 -13.21 1.30 15.81
CA PHE A 94 -14.62 1.40 15.42
C PHE A 94 -15.48 1.90 16.59
N SER A 95 -15.58 3.22 16.74
CA SER A 95 -16.36 3.89 17.80
C SER A 95 -17.82 4.07 17.39
N TRP A 96 -18.53 2.95 17.23
CA TRP A 96 -19.93 2.97 16.74
C TRP A 96 -20.97 3.04 17.84
N GLU A 97 -20.69 2.50 19.01
CA GLU A 97 -21.71 2.25 20.01
C GLU A 97 -22.38 3.52 20.53
N ASN A 98 -21.61 4.46 21.05
CA ASN A 98 -22.15 5.71 21.58
C ASN A 98 -22.65 6.62 20.45
N TYR A 99 -22.02 6.57 19.26
CA TYR A 99 -22.51 7.26 18.07
C TYR A 99 -23.89 6.73 17.64
N LYS A 100 -24.10 5.40 17.61
CA LYS A 100 -25.39 4.78 17.30
C LYS A 100 -26.45 5.15 18.32
N LYS A 101 -26.16 5.01 19.63
CA LYS A 101 -27.09 5.40 20.69
C LYS A 101 -27.50 6.88 20.58
N MET A 102 -26.54 7.74 20.24
CA MET A 102 -26.82 9.16 20.01
C MET A 102 -27.78 9.41 18.83
N LEU A 103 -27.70 8.59 17.77
CA LEU A 103 -28.58 8.69 16.60
C LEU A 103 -29.97 8.08 16.83
N GLU A 104 -30.06 7.02 17.66
CA GLU A 104 -31.32 6.27 17.89
C GLU A 104 -32.18 6.88 19.01
N THR A 105 -31.62 7.68 19.91
CA THR A 105 -32.38 8.30 20.99
C THR A 105 -33.10 9.58 20.55
N ASN A 106 -34.38 9.72 20.98
CA ASN A 106 -35.16 10.95 20.83
C ASN A 106 -35.08 11.86 22.09
N ASP A 107 -34.46 11.39 23.17
CA ASP A 107 -34.27 12.16 24.39
C ASP A 107 -33.04 13.04 24.30
N GLU A 108 -33.22 14.33 24.31
CA GLU A 108 -32.14 15.32 24.19
C GLU A 108 -31.13 15.22 25.35
N THR A 109 -31.53 14.78 26.53
CA THR A 109 -30.63 14.60 27.68
C THR A 109 -29.72 13.40 27.44
N GLN A 110 -30.29 12.27 27.02
CA GLN A 110 -29.53 11.06 26.67
C GLN A 110 -28.64 11.31 25.45
N LYS A 111 -29.10 12.05 24.47
CA LYS A 111 -28.31 12.40 23.29
C LYS A 111 -27.03 13.19 23.67
N LYS A 112 -27.18 14.18 24.55
CA LYS A 112 -26.02 14.90 25.09
C LYS A 112 -25.06 14.01 25.87
N GLN A 113 -25.59 13.06 26.65
CA GLN A 113 -24.77 12.09 27.37
C GLN A 113 -23.98 11.20 26.40
N TYR A 114 -24.65 10.59 25.41
CA TYR A 114 -23.97 9.76 24.40
C TYR A 114 -22.96 10.54 23.56
N ALA A 115 -23.24 11.81 23.25
CA ALA A 115 -22.27 12.67 22.56
C ALA A 115 -21.00 12.90 23.40
N LYS A 116 -21.14 13.07 24.71
CA LYS A 116 -20.00 13.20 25.65
C LYS A 116 -19.20 11.89 25.72
N GLU A 117 -19.88 10.76 25.83
CA GLU A 117 -19.22 9.44 25.83
C GLU A 117 -18.50 9.15 24.53
N PHE A 118 -19.12 9.45 23.40
CA PHE A 118 -18.48 9.35 22.08
C PHE A 118 -17.22 10.22 21.98
N THR A 119 -17.27 11.45 22.47
CA THR A 119 -16.13 12.37 22.54
C THR A 119 -14.97 11.79 23.38
N GLN A 120 -15.31 11.15 24.51
CA GLN A 120 -14.33 10.49 25.36
C GLN A 120 -13.71 9.27 24.70
N ASP A 121 -14.50 8.45 24.00
CA ASP A 121 -14.04 7.29 23.28
C ASP A 121 -13.01 7.67 22.20
N ILE A 122 -13.30 8.69 21.40
CA ILE A 122 -12.38 9.17 20.37
C ILE A 122 -11.06 9.67 21.00
N THR A 123 -11.14 10.42 22.08
CA THR A 123 -9.94 10.91 22.81
C THR A 123 -9.08 9.76 23.33
N ASN A 124 -9.71 8.74 23.91
CA ASN A 124 -9.04 7.54 24.40
C ASN A 124 -8.39 6.75 23.26
N HIS A 125 -9.07 6.62 22.11
CA HIS A 125 -8.53 5.94 20.93
C HIS A 125 -7.31 6.68 20.35
N ILE A 126 -7.38 8.00 20.22
CA ILE A 126 -6.23 8.80 19.78
C ILE A 126 -5.03 8.57 20.71
N THR A 127 -5.26 8.56 22.04
CA THR A 127 -4.21 8.32 23.01
C THR A 127 -3.63 6.91 22.89
N LYS A 128 -4.47 5.90 22.72
CA LYS A 128 -4.01 4.51 22.55
C LYS A 128 -3.19 4.34 21.28
N VAL A 129 -3.66 4.89 20.15
CA VAL A 129 -2.95 4.78 18.87
C VAL A 129 -1.60 5.49 18.91
N SER A 130 -1.48 6.61 19.63
CA SER A 130 -0.20 7.31 19.78
C SER A 130 0.87 6.47 20.51
N GLN A 131 0.48 5.49 21.33
CA GLN A 131 1.39 4.59 22.03
C GLN A 131 2.06 3.55 21.11
N TYR A 132 1.58 3.37 19.87
CA TYR A 132 2.23 2.52 18.89
C TYR A 132 3.40 3.21 18.17
N ILE A 133 3.64 4.50 18.43
CA ILE A 133 4.81 5.23 17.93
C ILE A 133 6.00 4.88 18.83
N ASN A 134 6.85 3.97 18.35
CA ASN A 134 8.03 3.48 19.08
C ASN A 134 9.30 4.00 18.41
N GLU A 135 10.12 4.70 19.16
CA GLU A 135 11.41 5.23 18.67
C GLU A 135 12.32 4.07 18.23
N GLY A 136 12.87 4.18 17.03
CA GLY A 136 13.73 3.15 16.42
C GLY A 136 13.01 1.97 15.78
N GLU A 137 11.68 1.83 15.93
CA GLU A 137 10.88 0.76 15.30
C GLU A 137 9.84 1.31 14.32
N THR A 138 9.32 2.52 14.58
CA THR A 138 8.27 3.12 13.75
C THR A 138 8.67 4.51 13.26
N ALA A 139 8.00 4.96 12.21
CA ALA A 139 7.96 6.36 11.83
C ALA A 139 7.32 7.18 12.98
N PRO A 140 7.62 8.49 13.10
CA PRO A 140 7.04 9.34 14.14
C PRO A 140 5.57 9.67 13.87
N VAL A 141 4.81 8.70 13.37
CA VAL A 141 3.39 8.84 13.02
C VAL A 141 2.70 7.49 13.08
N ALA A 142 1.42 7.48 13.49
CA ALA A 142 0.54 6.31 13.46
C ALA A 142 -0.80 6.67 12.83
N TYR A 143 -1.48 5.70 12.21
CA TYR A 143 -2.83 5.87 11.69
C TYR A 143 -3.87 5.29 12.64
N MET A 144 -4.90 6.09 12.90
CA MET A 144 -6.17 5.63 13.48
C MET A 144 -7.17 5.44 12.35
N PHE A 145 -7.39 4.19 11.95
CA PHE A 145 -8.34 3.85 10.90
C PHE A 145 -9.75 3.78 11.48
N ILE A 146 -10.66 4.53 10.89
CA ILE A 146 -12.08 4.57 11.24
C ILE A 146 -12.85 3.93 10.11
N GLY A 147 -13.22 2.65 10.25
CA GLY A 147 -13.82 1.81 9.20
C GLY A 147 -15.20 2.26 8.71
N SER A 148 -15.63 3.49 9.00
CA SER A 148 -16.91 4.06 8.56
C SER A 148 -16.77 5.54 8.20
N GLU A 149 -17.09 5.87 6.96
CA GLU A 149 -17.17 7.25 6.47
C GLU A 149 -18.18 8.10 7.27
N GLY A 150 -19.29 7.51 7.68
CA GLY A 150 -20.32 8.20 8.46
C GLY A 150 -19.80 8.62 9.84
N VAL A 151 -19.11 7.71 10.54
CA VAL A 151 -18.50 7.99 11.85
C VAL A 151 -17.37 9.00 11.70
N PHE A 152 -16.52 8.84 10.67
CA PHE A 152 -15.45 9.79 10.39
C PHE A 152 -15.99 11.21 10.16
N LYS A 153 -17.04 11.37 9.34
CA LYS A 153 -17.70 12.66 9.10
C LYS A 153 -18.29 13.25 10.39
N ALA A 154 -18.86 12.41 11.26
CA ALA A 154 -19.39 12.86 12.55
C ALA A 154 -18.27 13.37 13.47
N ILE A 155 -17.13 12.71 13.50
CA ILE A 155 -15.95 13.14 14.27
C ILE A 155 -15.45 14.49 13.75
N ILE A 156 -15.35 14.68 12.43
CA ILE A 156 -14.90 15.95 11.83
C ILE A 156 -15.88 17.11 12.10
N LYS A 157 -17.19 16.81 12.14
CA LYS A 157 -18.24 17.81 12.40
C LYS A 157 -18.48 18.10 13.88
N SER A 158 -17.83 17.36 14.79
CA SER A 158 -18.01 17.57 16.23
C SER A 158 -17.47 18.95 16.66
N GLU A 159 -18.00 19.47 17.76
CA GLU A 159 -17.53 20.75 18.34
C GLU A 159 -16.05 20.70 18.74
N LYS A 160 -15.56 19.55 19.13
CA LYS A 160 -14.17 19.32 19.48
C LYS A 160 -13.34 19.04 18.24
N ASP A 161 -12.26 19.78 18.00
CA ASP A 161 -11.32 19.54 16.90
C ASP A 161 -10.40 18.35 17.20
N PHE A 162 -10.93 17.15 16.95
CA PHE A 162 -10.19 15.90 17.11
C PHE A 162 -9.01 15.78 16.14
N VAL A 163 -9.09 16.38 14.97
CA VAL A 163 -7.99 16.36 13.99
C VAL A 163 -6.77 17.07 14.55
N LYS A 164 -6.99 18.22 15.19
CA LYS A 164 -5.91 18.97 15.87
C LYS A 164 -5.37 18.22 17.08
N GLU A 165 -6.23 17.56 17.84
CA GLU A 165 -5.82 16.74 18.98
C GLU A 165 -4.98 15.54 18.55
N ALA A 166 -5.41 14.82 17.52
CA ALA A 166 -4.69 13.70 16.96
C ALA A 166 -3.31 14.12 16.42
N ARG A 167 -3.25 15.22 15.67
CA ARG A 167 -1.98 15.77 15.16
C ARG A 167 -0.98 16.11 16.26
N LYS A 168 -1.42 16.65 17.41
CA LYS A 168 -0.55 16.91 18.54
C LYS A 168 0.12 15.64 19.10
N LYS A 169 -0.50 14.49 18.88
CA LYS A 169 0.00 13.17 19.29
C LYS A 169 0.60 12.38 18.10
N ASN A 170 0.84 13.03 16.97
CA ASN A 170 1.34 12.41 15.74
C ASN A 170 0.44 11.26 15.22
N VAL A 171 -0.85 11.36 15.48
CA VAL A 171 -1.86 10.42 14.97
C VAL A 171 -2.58 11.03 13.78
N ILE A 172 -2.66 10.28 12.68
CA ILE A 172 -3.45 10.61 11.50
C ILE A 172 -4.74 9.81 11.58
N MET A 173 -5.88 10.50 11.66
CA MET A 173 -7.18 9.88 11.56
C MET A 173 -7.52 9.67 10.09
N ALA A 174 -7.90 8.47 9.71
CA ALA A 174 -8.19 8.11 8.33
C ALA A 174 -9.50 7.33 8.21
N SER A 175 -10.37 7.78 7.31
CA SER A 175 -11.49 7.01 6.79
C SER A 175 -11.01 6.01 5.72
N PRO A 176 -11.87 5.10 5.22
CA PRO A 176 -11.51 4.20 4.13
C PRO A 176 -10.97 4.93 2.90
N ASP A 177 -11.63 5.98 2.44
CA ASP A 177 -11.21 6.76 1.27
C ASP A 177 -9.89 7.49 1.51
N THR A 178 -9.72 8.05 2.71
CA THR A 178 -8.49 8.76 3.10
C THR A 178 -7.32 7.78 3.19
N LEU A 179 -7.49 6.64 3.85
CA LEU A 179 -6.44 5.63 3.98
C LEU A 179 -6.06 5.07 2.61
N PHE A 180 -7.03 4.73 1.76
CA PHE A 180 -6.80 4.28 0.39
C PHE A 180 -5.93 5.27 -0.39
N SER A 181 -6.27 6.55 -0.33
CA SER A 181 -5.51 7.62 -1.00
C SER A 181 -4.05 7.68 -0.50
N HIS A 182 -3.82 7.55 0.81
CA HIS A 182 -2.49 7.54 1.40
C HIS A 182 -1.70 6.28 1.00
N LEU A 183 -2.32 5.09 1.07
CA LEU A 183 -1.69 3.84 0.64
C LEU A 183 -1.27 3.89 -0.82
N ARG A 184 -2.14 4.42 -1.69
CA ARG A 184 -1.84 4.60 -3.11
C ARG A 184 -0.65 5.54 -3.33
N ASN A 185 -0.57 6.64 -2.59
CA ASN A 185 0.56 7.56 -2.65
C ASN A 185 1.86 6.89 -2.17
N TYR A 186 1.82 6.11 -1.09
CA TYR A 186 2.97 5.34 -0.62
C TYR A 186 3.44 4.32 -1.67
N LYS A 187 2.50 3.61 -2.31
CA LYS A 187 2.83 2.69 -3.41
C LYS A 187 3.56 3.39 -4.55
N LEU A 188 3.09 4.55 -4.99
CA LEU A 188 3.73 5.35 -6.03
C LEU A 188 5.14 5.80 -5.63
N ILE A 189 5.34 6.26 -4.39
CA ILE A 189 6.65 6.65 -3.87
C ILE A 189 7.62 5.48 -3.88
N MET A 190 7.17 4.29 -3.46
CA MET A 190 7.98 3.07 -3.47
C MET A 190 8.37 2.66 -4.90
N GLN A 191 7.42 2.64 -5.83
CA GLN A 191 7.68 2.33 -7.24
C GLN A 191 8.69 3.29 -7.87
N ASN A 192 8.55 4.59 -7.64
CA ASN A 192 9.47 5.60 -8.16
C ASN A 192 10.90 5.41 -7.61
N ARG A 193 11.04 4.98 -6.36
CA ARG A 193 12.35 4.69 -5.76
C ARG A 193 13.00 3.45 -6.34
N GLU A 194 12.21 2.39 -6.53
CA GLU A 194 12.69 1.16 -7.16
C GLU A 194 13.18 1.44 -8.59
N MET A 195 12.42 2.20 -9.37
CA MET A 195 12.82 2.66 -10.70
C MET A 195 14.12 3.50 -10.67
N SER A 196 14.25 4.42 -9.71
CA SER A 196 15.45 5.22 -9.56
C SER A 196 16.69 4.39 -9.18
N ARG A 197 16.50 3.37 -8.33
CA ARG A 197 17.56 2.42 -7.97
C ARG A 197 17.99 1.59 -9.18
N LEU A 198 17.02 1.07 -9.94
CA LEU A 198 17.28 0.32 -11.15
C LEU A 198 17.99 1.16 -12.21
N ALA A 199 17.58 2.41 -12.42
CA ALA A 199 18.22 3.33 -13.34
C ALA A 199 19.69 3.60 -12.97
N LYS A 200 19.99 3.81 -11.67
CA LYS A 200 21.37 3.96 -11.20
C LYS A 200 22.21 2.70 -11.44
N PHE A 201 21.64 1.53 -11.15
CA PHE A 201 22.31 0.25 -11.39
C PHE A 201 22.64 0.07 -12.89
N LEU A 202 21.65 0.28 -13.77
CA LEU A 202 21.86 0.20 -15.21
C LEU A 202 22.91 1.21 -15.71
N GLN A 203 22.92 2.42 -15.18
CA GLN A 203 23.93 3.43 -15.52
C GLN A 203 25.35 2.98 -15.14
N GLN A 204 25.53 2.33 -13.99
CA GLN A 204 26.80 1.77 -13.55
C GLN A 204 27.27 0.63 -14.47
N GLU A 205 26.37 -0.30 -14.81
CA GLU A 205 26.66 -1.43 -15.70
C GLU A 205 27.03 -0.96 -17.12
N VAL A 206 26.28 0.00 -17.68
CA VAL A 206 26.59 0.60 -18.98
C VAL A 206 27.94 1.32 -18.95
N GLY A 207 28.26 2.01 -17.85
CA GLY A 207 29.58 2.62 -17.66
C GLY A 207 30.73 1.59 -17.65
N ALA A 208 30.57 0.49 -16.94
CA ALA A 208 31.54 -0.61 -16.90
C ALA A 208 31.73 -1.26 -18.28
N LEU A 209 30.63 -1.49 -19.02
CA LEU A 209 30.69 -1.98 -20.40
C LEU A 209 31.47 -1.01 -21.33
N GLY A 210 31.23 0.29 -21.16
CA GLY A 210 31.98 1.32 -21.92
C GLY A 210 33.50 1.25 -21.70
N GLU A 211 33.93 1.05 -20.46
CA GLU A 211 35.35 0.85 -20.09
C GLU A 211 35.95 -0.44 -20.71
N ASP A 212 35.15 -1.54 -20.73
CA ASP A 212 35.59 -2.80 -21.33
C ASP A 212 35.72 -2.68 -22.85
N VAL A 213 34.76 -2.02 -23.52
CA VAL A 213 34.86 -1.72 -24.96
C VAL A 213 36.08 -0.89 -25.27
N LYS A 214 36.38 0.14 -24.47
CA LYS A 214 37.59 0.97 -24.63
C LYS A 214 38.88 0.12 -24.53
N ARG A 215 38.99 -0.74 -23.51
CA ARG A 215 40.12 -1.68 -23.34
C ARG A 215 40.26 -2.63 -24.52
N LEU A 216 39.17 -3.16 -25.06
CA LEU A 216 39.19 -4.00 -26.24
C LEU A 216 39.69 -3.23 -27.47
N THR A 217 39.23 -1.99 -27.69
CA THR A 217 39.65 -1.14 -28.81
C THR A 217 41.13 -0.84 -28.73
N GLU A 218 41.66 -0.54 -27.55
CA GLU A 218 43.12 -0.33 -27.34
C GLU A 218 43.94 -1.58 -27.64
N ARG A 219 43.45 -2.78 -27.24
CA ARG A 219 44.10 -4.05 -27.58
C ARG A 219 44.11 -4.32 -29.08
N PHE A 220 42.99 -4.10 -29.77
CA PHE A 220 42.91 -4.24 -31.22
C PHE A 220 43.86 -3.31 -31.95
N SER A 221 43.95 -2.03 -31.54
CA SER A 221 44.89 -1.08 -32.11
C SER A 221 46.35 -1.53 -31.89
N SER A 222 46.68 -2.06 -30.70
CA SER A 222 48.02 -2.61 -30.42
C SER A 222 48.35 -3.84 -31.27
N ILE A 223 47.39 -4.72 -31.54
CA ILE A 223 47.57 -5.87 -32.44
C ILE A 223 47.82 -5.40 -33.87
N GLY A 224 47.02 -4.43 -34.36
CA GLY A 224 47.19 -3.85 -35.69
C GLY A 224 48.62 -3.28 -35.90
N SER A 225 49.13 -2.49 -34.96
CA SER A 225 50.49 -1.94 -35.04
C SER A 225 51.59 -3.00 -34.98
N LYS A 226 51.40 -4.10 -34.25
CA LYS A 226 52.33 -5.25 -34.26
C LYS A 226 52.33 -5.98 -35.59
N GLN A 227 51.15 -6.15 -36.19
CA GLN A 227 50.99 -6.81 -37.49
C GLN A 227 51.68 -5.99 -38.60
N GLU A 228 51.56 -4.66 -38.59
CA GLU A 228 52.30 -3.80 -39.53
C GLU A 228 53.80 -3.95 -39.38
N LYS A 229 54.35 -3.98 -38.17
CA LYS A 229 55.79 -4.22 -37.93
C LYS A 229 56.25 -5.58 -38.46
N ILE A 230 55.52 -6.64 -38.19
CA ILE A 230 55.82 -7.98 -38.70
C ILE A 230 55.82 -7.98 -40.22
N THR A 231 54.84 -7.35 -40.85
CA THR A 231 54.76 -7.24 -42.32
C THR A 231 55.99 -6.51 -42.92
N GLU A 232 56.44 -5.43 -42.29
CA GLU A 232 57.64 -4.71 -42.72
C GLU A 232 58.90 -5.56 -42.49
N GLU A 233 59.05 -6.29 -41.40
CA GLU A 233 60.16 -7.21 -41.15
C GLU A 233 60.20 -8.31 -42.20
N PHE A 234 59.09 -8.90 -42.58
CA PHE A 234 59.03 -9.88 -43.67
C PHE A 234 59.46 -9.28 -45.01
N ARG A 235 59.09 -8.03 -45.31
CA ARG A 235 59.51 -7.34 -46.53
C ARG A 235 61.04 -7.12 -46.56
N GLN A 236 61.65 -6.71 -45.45
CA GLN A 236 63.05 -6.55 -45.31
C GLN A 236 63.86 -7.88 -45.47
N LEU A 237 63.29 -8.95 -44.88
CA LEU A 237 63.83 -10.32 -45.01
C LEU A 237 63.87 -10.75 -46.53
N ASN A 238 62.76 -10.57 -47.22
CA ASN A 238 62.65 -10.90 -48.64
C ASN A 238 63.72 -10.10 -49.51
N ILE A 239 63.91 -8.83 -49.20
CA ILE A 239 64.91 -8.01 -49.86
C ILE A 239 66.36 -8.60 -49.64
N SER A 240 66.61 -9.02 -48.40
CA SER A 240 67.91 -9.60 -48.01
C SER A 240 68.12 -10.98 -48.66
N VAL A 241 67.10 -11.85 -48.68
CA VAL A 241 67.13 -13.15 -49.39
C VAL A 241 67.43 -12.96 -50.88
N ASN A 242 66.69 -12.07 -51.54
CA ASN A 242 66.98 -11.77 -52.97
C ASN A 242 68.37 -11.23 -53.24
N LYS A 243 68.97 -10.44 -52.34
CA LYS A 243 70.38 -10.02 -52.48
C LYS A 243 71.36 -11.18 -52.36
N VAL A 244 71.07 -12.16 -51.51
CA VAL A 244 71.93 -13.36 -51.38
C VAL A 244 71.82 -14.23 -52.60
N ILE A 245 70.60 -14.49 -53.11
CA ILE A 245 70.38 -15.29 -54.34
C ILE A 245 71.11 -14.65 -55.52
N ASN A 246 70.95 -13.34 -55.74
CA ASN A 246 71.61 -12.65 -56.86
C ASN A 246 73.13 -12.60 -56.72
N ARG A 247 73.74 -12.84 -55.55
CA ARG A 247 75.16 -13.01 -55.31
C ARG A 247 75.67 -14.42 -55.58
N SER A 248 74.79 -15.44 -55.41
CA SER A 248 75.17 -16.85 -55.64
C SER A 248 75.07 -17.25 -57.10
N GLU A 249 74.43 -16.42 -57.96
CA GLU A 249 74.28 -16.68 -59.40
C GLU A 249 75.38 -15.92 -60.23
N LYS A 250 76.28 -15.22 -59.54
CA LYS A 250 77.53 -14.63 -60.14
C LYS A 250 78.77 -15.42 -59.74
#